data_c61117ef76c826d361085fdb5e384e50
#
_entry.id   c61117ef76c826d361085fdb5e384e50
#
_cell.length_a   1.000
_cell.length_b   1.000
_cell.length_c   1.000
_cell.angle_alpha   90.00
_cell.angle_beta   90.00
_cell.angle_gamma   90.00
#
_symmetry.space_group_name_H-M   'P 1'
#
loop_
_entity.id
_entity.type
_entity.pdbx_description
1 polymer ?
#
loop_
_entity_poly.entity_id
_entity_poly.type
_entity_poly.pdbx_seq_one_letter_code
_entity_poly.pdbx_strand_id
1 'polypeptide(L)'
;MRPSSHLVPVVLAGFVAVLVGYASSAAIIWQAAAAAGASAHQIAGWMTALGIGMGVSTLVLSWWYKAPVLTAWSTPGAALLATSLHGVTLAETIGVFIFANALILLCGITGLFARLMTLIPHSLAAAMLAGVLLQFGLHAFAHLEGHFLLCGSMIAAWLIAKALAPRYAIVVTLLVGGIVAWAAGDVVTDKFTLSLVMPEFIAPAFTFTSLVSIGLPFFLVTMASQNAPGFATMKASGYPLAASPLIIVTGGLALLFSPFGVFSICIAAITAAICQSPDAHADADKRWLAAIAAGGFYLLAGIFGGSITGLMAALPLSWIQTLAGLALLGTISGSLYQALSHEAERDAAIVTFLTTASGVTILGIGSAFWGLVLGGVCYALFSRARSA
;
A
#
# COMPACT_ATOMS: atom_id res chain seq x y z
N MET A 1 26.81 -31.49 -4.45
CA MET A 1 26.33 -30.10 -4.62
C MET A 1 26.43 -29.39 -3.30
N ARG A 2 27.12 -28.25 -3.21
CA ARG A 2 27.34 -27.55 -1.93
C ARG A 2 26.02 -26.92 -1.44
N PRO A 3 25.56 -27.18 -0.21
CA PRO A 3 24.28 -26.66 0.30
C PRO A 3 24.20 -25.13 0.36
N SER A 4 25.31 -24.43 0.29
CA SER A 4 25.40 -22.97 0.33
C SER A 4 25.01 -22.25 -0.95
N SER A 5 24.95 -22.94 -2.11
CA SER A 5 24.64 -22.31 -3.40
C SER A 5 23.16 -21.94 -3.58
N HIS A 6 22.26 -22.55 -2.82
CA HIS A 6 20.82 -22.30 -2.92
C HIS A 6 20.30 -21.25 -1.94
N LEU A 7 21.06 -20.90 -0.89
CA LEU A 7 20.65 -19.92 0.10
C LEU A 7 20.79 -18.46 -0.40
N VAL A 8 21.78 -18.20 -1.26
CA VAL A 8 22.02 -16.84 -1.76
C VAL A 8 20.83 -16.30 -2.58
N PRO A 9 20.27 -17.03 -3.58
CA PRO A 9 19.08 -16.56 -4.28
C PRO A 9 17.88 -16.35 -3.38
N VAL A 10 17.66 -17.22 -2.40
CA VAL A 10 16.59 -17.15 -1.41
C VAL A 10 16.68 -15.86 -0.59
N VAL A 11 17.86 -15.60 0.00
CA VAL A 11 18.07 -14.38 0.81
C VAL A 11 17.98 -13.12 -0.06
N LEU A 12 18.55 -13.16 -1.25
CA LEU A 12 18.49 -12.04 -2.19
C LEU A 12 17.05 -11.74 -2.63
N ALA A 13 16.24 -12.76 -2.92
CA ALA A 13 14.83 -12.57 -3.27
C ALA A 13 14.05 -11.92 -2.12
N GLY A 14 14.27 -12.37 -0.88
CA GLY A 14 13.67 -11.77 0.30
C GLY A 14 14.09 -10.32 0.50
N PHE A 15 15.38 -10.03 0.36
CA PHE A 15 15.91 -8.65 0.43
C PHE A 15 15.30 -7.74 -0.63
N VAL A 16 15.30 -8.19 -1.90
CA VAL A 16 14.76 -7.41 -3.03
C VAL A 16 13.26 -7.16 -2.85
N ALA A 17 12.50 -8.15 -2.37
CA ALA A 17 11.08 -7.99 -2.10
C ALA A 17 10.82 -6.85 -1.09
N VAL A 18 11.57 -6.83 0.03
CA VAL A 18 11.44 -5.79 1.05
C VAL A 18 11.93 -4.44 0.51
N LEU A 19 13.06 -4.40 -0.17
CA LEU A 19 13.61 -3.16 -0.74
C LEU A 19 12.63 -2.53 -1.74
N VAL A 20 12.06 -3.32 -2.65
CA VAL A 20 11.06 -2.85 -3.63
C VAL A 20 9.81 -2.35 -2.92
N GLY A 21 9.32 -3.07 -1.91
CA GLY A 21 8.16 -2.67 -1.12
C GLY A 21 8.36 -1.32 -0.43
N TYR A 22 9.46 -1.14 0.26
CA TYR A 22 9.78 0.14 0.94
C TYR A 22 10.05 1.26 -0.07
N ALA A 23 10.84 1.02 -1.08
CA ALA A 23 11.16 2.03 -2.10
C ALA A 23 9.91 2.54 -2.82
N SER A 24 8.92 1.66 -3.07
CA SER A 24 7.71 2.02 -3.79
C SER A 24 6.64 2.73 -2.94
N SER A 25 6.66 2.57 -1.63
CA SER A 25 5.52 3.02 -0.81
C SER A 25 5.84 3.72 0.50
N ALA A 26 7.08 3.69 1.00
CA ALA A 26 7.44 4.38 2.25
C ALA A 26 7.13 5.89 2.19
N ALA A 27 7.34 6.53 1.04
CA ALA A 27 7.01 7.94 0.82
C ALA A 27 5.49 8.22 0.95
N ILE A 28 4.65 7.28 0.50
CA ILE A 28 3.19 7.40 0.58
C ILE A 28 2.73 7.25 2.03
N ILE A 29 3.32 6.33 2.77
CA ILE A 29 3.01 6.12 4.19
C ILE A 29 3.43 7.33 5.01
N TRP A 30 4.61 7.89 4.72
CA TRP A 30 5.05 9.12 5.34
C TRP A 30 4.06 10.27 5.10
N GLN A 31 3.56 10.43 3.86
CA GLN A 31 2.53 11.42 3.53
C GLN A 31 1.21 11.16 4.28
N ALA A 32 0.78 9.90 4.39
CA ALA A 32 -0.43 9.54 5.14
C ALA A 32 -0.31 9.91 6.62
N ALA A 33 0.82 9.59 7.25
CA ALA A 33 1.07 9.91 8.65
C ALA A 33 1.19 11.43 8.88
N ALA A 34 1.84 12.16 7.96
CA ALA A 34 1.92 13.61 7.99
C ALA A 34 0.53 14.26 7.83
N ALA A 35 -0.32 13.75 6.94
CA ALA A 35 -1.70 14.20 6.75
C ALA A 35 -2.56 14.01 8.02
N ALA A 36 -2.28 12.97 8.80
CA ALA A 36 -2.90 12.72 10.11
C ALA A 36 -2.40 13.66 11.21
N GLY A 37 -1.42 14.51 10.92
CA GLY A 37 -0.81 15.40 11.91
C GLY A 37 0.16 14.70 12.87
N ALA A 38 0.68 13.51 12.50
CA ALA A 38 1.65 12.79 13.30
C ALA A 38 3.00 13.55 13.35
N SER A 39 3.63 13.60 14.53
CA SER A 39 4.97 14.12 14.70
C SER A 39 6.02 13.19 14.04
N ALA A 40 7.23 13.70 13.81
CA ALA A 40 8.32 12.89 13.27
C ALA A 40 8.59 11.62 14.11
N HIS A 41 8.50 11.72 15.44
CA HIS A 41 8.64 10.60 16.35
C HIS A 41 7.51 9.57 16.17
N GLN A 42 6.27 10.03 16.03
CA GLN A 42 5.11 9.17 15.81
C GLN A 42 5.16 8.49 14.44
N ILE A 43 5.56 9.20 13.39
CA ILE A 43 5.77 8.62 12.04
C ILE A 43 6.84 7.51 12.11
N ALA A 44 7.95 7.76 12.79
CA ALA A 44 8.99 6.77 13.01
C ALA A 44 8.47 5.54 13.78
N GLY A 45 7.67 5.76 14.80
CA GLY A 45 6.99 4.69 15.55
C GLY A 45 6.04 3.87 14.68
N TRP A 46 5.28 4.51 13.78
CA TRP A 46 4.42 3.80 12.82
C TRP A 46 5.23 2.90 11.88
N MET A 47 6.35 3.43 11.34
CA MET A 47 7.23 2.64 10.48
C MET A 47 7.82 1.44 11.22
N THR A 48 8.18 1.62 12.49
CA THR A 48 8.66 0.53 13.36
C THR A 48 7.56 -0.51 13.57
N ALA A 49 6.36 -0.10 13.99
CA ALA A 49 5.25 -1.01 14.25
C ALA A 49 4.81 -1.78 12.98
N LEU A 50 4.73 -1.10 11.84
CA LEU A 50 4.42 -1.70 10.54
C LEU A 50 5.48 -2.75 10.14
N GLY A 51 6.77 -2.40 10.24
CA GLY A 51 7.86 -3.32 9.90
C GLY A 51 7.86 -4.57 10.79
N ILE A 52 7.65 -4.41 12.10
CA ILE A 52 7.53 -5.53 13.04
C ILE A 52 6.29 -6.37 12.72
N GLY A 53 5.13 -5.73 12.51
CA GLY A 53 3.88 -6.44 12.21
C GLY A 53 3.96 -7.25 10.92
N MET A 54 4.50 -6.68 9.85
CA MET A 54 4.73 -7.38 8.58
C MET A 54 5.78 -8.49 8.73
N GLY A 55 6.86 -8.24 9.46
CA GLY A 55 7.90 -9.23 9.72
C GLY A 55 7.35 -10.45 10.45
N VAL A 56 6.66 -10.23 11.57
CA VAL A 56 6.07 -11.30 12.37
C VAL A 56 5.03 -12.08 11.56
N SER A 57 4.09 -11.41 10.90
CA SER A 57 3.05 -12.09 10.11
C SER A 57 3.63 -12.89 8.95
N THR A 58 4.61 -12.34 8.23
CA THR A 58 5.31 -13.04 7.15
C THR A 58 6.04 -14.29 7.66
N LEU A 59 6.78 -14.17 8.77
CA LEU A 59 7.51 -15.29 9.37
C LEU A 59 6.55 -16.38 9.83
N VAL A 60 5.53 -16.03 10.61
CA VAL A 60 4.57 -16.99 11.18
C VAL A 60 3.81 -17.71 10.07
N LEU A 61 3.22 -16.98 9.13
CA LEU A 61 2.42 -17.57 8.07
C LEU A 61 3.26 -18.42 7.12
N SER A 62 4.44 -17.93 6.71
CA SER A 62 5.31 -18.69 5.80
C SER A 62 5.85 -19.96 6.45
N TRP A 63 6.22 -19.89 7.72
CA TRP A 63 6.70 -21.05 8.48
C TRP A 63 5.59 -22.09 8.70
N TRP A 64 4.37 -21.62 9.03
CA TRP A 64 3.24 -22.51 9.33
C TRP A 64 2.75 -23.26 8.08
N TYR A 65 2.57 -22.51 6.98
CA TYR A 65 2.04 -23.10 5.74
C TYR A 65 3.08 -23.70 4.83
N LYS A 66 4.38 -23.51 5.12
CA LYS A 66 5.50 -23.89 4.21
C LYS A 66 5.29 -23.36 2.79
N ALA A 67 4.69 -22.16 2.70
CA ALA A 67 4.39 -21.45 1.48
C ALA A 67 4.92 -20.01 1.56
N PRO A 68 5.32 -19.39 0.46
CA PRO A 68 5.86 -18.03 0.46
C PRO A 68 4.73 -16.99 0.64
N VAL A 69 4.25 -16.87 1.88
CA VAL A 69 3.20 -15.91 2.28
C VAL A 69 3.89 -14.62 2.71
N LEU A 70 3.99 -13.67 1.80
CA LEU A 70 4.51 -12.35 2.11
C LEU A 70 3.36 -11.44 2.51
N THR A 71 3.53 -10.71 3.61
CA THR A 71 2.59 -9.66 4.02
C THR A 71 3.17 -8.28 3.73
N ALA A 72 2.29 -7.31 3.56
CA ALA A 72 2.65 -5.92 3.34
C ALA A 72 1.56 -5.00 3.88
N TRP A 73 1.88 -3.72 4.06
CA TRP A 73 0.86 -2.69 4.24
C TRP A 73 0.01 -2.49 2.97
N SER A 74 -1.16 -1.88 3.11
CA SER A 74 -1.98 -1.49 1.96
C SER A 74 -1.46 -0.18 1.37
N THR A 75 -0.68 -0.25 0.29
CA THR A 75 -0.25 0.95 -0.44
C THR A 75 -1.44 1.76 -0.99
N PRO A 76 -2.46 1.14 -1.62
CA PRO A 76 -3.67 1.86 -2.02
C PRO A 76 -4.41 2.48 -0.84
N GLY A 77 -4.47 1.77 0.29
CA GLY A 77 -5.05 2.29 1.53
C GLY A 77 -4.26 3.48 2.08
N ALA A 78 -2.93 3.42 2.10
CA ALA A 78 -2.08 4.54 2.52
C ALA A 78 -2.29 5.77 1.63
N ALA A 79 -2.44 5.59 0.32
CA ALA A 79 -2.73 6.67 -0.61
C ALA A 79 -4.09 7.34 -0.32
N LEU A 80 -5.13 6.54 -0.04
CA LEU A 80 -6.43 7.08 0.40
C LEU A 80 -6.28 7.86 1.71
N LEU A 81 -5.56 7.33 2.70
CA LEU A 81 -5.33 8.01 3.97
C LEU A 81 -4.58 9.34 3.76
N ALA A 82 -3.56 9.38 2.93
CA ALA A 82 -2.80 10.59 2.64
C ALA A 82 -3.67 11.71 2.05
N THR A 83 -4.71 11.38 1.30
CA THR A 83 -5.64 12.36 0.73
C THR A 83 -6.83 12.71 1.63
N SER A 84 -7.20 11.81 2.56
CA SER A 84 -8.46 11.91 3.32
C SER A 84 -8.28 12.36 4.77
N LEU A 85 -7.07 12.25 5.35
CA LEU A 85 -6.84 12.54 6.78
C LEU A 85 -6.65 14.02 7.12
N HIS A 86 -6.64 14.91 6.14
CA HIS A 86 -6.51 16.34 6.40
C HIS A 86 -7.68 16.87 7.24
N GLY A 87 -7.35 17.45 8.39
CA GLY A 87 -8.34 17.98 9.33
C GLY A 87 -8.94 16.95 10.29
N VAL A 88 -8.53 15.69 10.20
CA VAL A 88 -8.88 14.62 11.15
C VAL A 88 -7.82 14.59 12.25
N THR A 89 -8.23 14.43 13.50
CA THR A 89 -7.27 14.33 14.61
C THR A 89 -6.54 12.99 14.58
N LEU A 90 -5.35 12.97 15.18
CA LEU A 90 -4.55 11.72 15.25
C LEU A 90 -5.30 10.62 16.01
N ALA A 91 -6.03 10.96 17.07
CA ALA A 91 -6.86 10.02 17.82
C ALA A 91 -7.99 9.43 16.96
N GLU A 92 -8.68 10.24 16.17
CA GLU A 92 -9.70 9.78 15.21
C GLU A 92 -9.10 8.93 14.10
N THR A 93 -7.90 9.25 13.64
CA THR A 93 -7.14 8.44 12.68
C THR A 93 -6.90 7.04 13.22
N ILE A 94 -6.47 6.91 14.47
CA ILE A 94 -6.33 5.61 15.12
C ILE A 94 -7.67 4.90 15.25
N GLY A 95 -8.75 5.63 15.54
CA GLY A 95 -10.11 5.08 15.54
C GLY A 95 -10.52 4.50 14.18
N VAL A 96 -10.17 5.18 13.09
CA VAL A 96 -10.37 4.69 11.72
C VAL A 96 -9.60 3.39 11.47
N PHE A 97 -8.33 3.31 11.91
CA PHE A 97 -7.52 2.09 11.75
C PHE A 97 -8.13 0.90 12.51
N ILE A 98 -8.51 1.12 13.76
CA ILE A 98 -9.17 0.09 14.60
C ILE A 98 -10.46 -0.38 13.93
N PHE A 99 -11.31 0.54 13.51
CA PHE A 99 -12.58 0.23 12.84
C PHE A 99 -12.36 -0.60 11.57
N ALA A 100 -11.50 -0.16 10.68
CA ALA A 100 -11.25 -0.85 9.41
C ALA A 100 -10.62 -2.23 9.63
N ASN A 101 -9.64 -2.35 10.52
CA ASN A 101 -8.98 -3.62 10.84
C ASN A 101 -9.94 -4.58 11.57
N ALA A 102 -10.86 -4.07 12.39
CA ALA A 102 -11.92 -4.88 12.99
C ALA A 102 -12.87 -5.45 11.92
N LEU A 103 -13.24 -4.65 10.91
CA LEU A 103 -14.04 -5.14 9.78
C LEU A 103 -13.29 -6.19 8.96
N ILE A 104 -11.99 -6.00 8.72
CA ILE A 104 -11.15 -6.98 8.02
C ILE A 104 -11.11 -8.30 8.81
N LEU A 105 -10.83 -8.22 10.11
CA LEU A 105 -10.83 -9.39 10.99
C LEU A 105 -12.19 -10.11 11.00
N LEU A 106 -13.29 -9.36 11.07
CA LEU A 106 -14.64 -9.89 11.01
C LEU A 106 -14.89 -10.63 9.69
N CYS A 107 -14.44 -10.08 8.56
CA CYS A 107 -14.51 -10.77 7.26
C CYS A 107 -13.71 -12.08 7.25
N GLY A 108 -12.56 -12.12 7.92
CA GLY A 108 -11.77 -13.34 8.10
C GLY A 108 -12.52 -14.39 8.92
N ILE A 109 -13.04 -14.01 10.09
CA ILE A 109 -13.74 -14.92 11.02
C ILE A 109 -15.03 -15.47 10.41
N THR A 110 -15.80 -14.63 9.73
CA THR A 110 -17.10 -15.00 9.17
C THR A 110 -17.02 -15.64 7.78
N GLY A 111 -15.86 -15.60 7.12
CA GLY A 111 -15.68 -16.03 5.73
C GLY A 111 -16.41 -15.15 4.71
N LEU A 112 -16.81 -13.93 5.10
CA LEU A 112 -17.55 -13.00 4.23
C LEU A 112 -16.70 -12.38 3.12
N PHE A 113 -15.40 -12.61 3.09
CA PHE A 113 -14.51 -12.06 2.07
C PHE A 113 -15.00 -12.33 0.64
N ALA A 114 -15.35 -13.59 0.34
CA ALA A 114 -15.85 -13.98 -0.97
C ALA A 114 -17.18 -13.27 -1.32
N ARG A 115 -18.10 -13.16 -0.35
CA ARG A 115 -19.37 -12.44 -0.53
C ARG A 115 -19.17 -10.94 -0.74
N LEU A 116 -18.28 -10.33 0.03
CA LEU A 116 -17.97 -8.91 -0.11
C LEU A 116 -17.42 -8.60 -1.50
N MET A 117 -16.54 -9.46 -2.02
CA MET A 117 -15.97 -9.32 -3.36
C MET A 117 -17.02 -9.49 -4.48
N THR A 118 -18.15 -10.13 -4.22
CA THR A 118 -19.26 -10.24 -5.19
C THR A 118 -20.29 -9.12 -5.07
N LEU A 119 -20.42 -8.46 -3.92
CA LEU A 119 -21.40 -7.40 -3.68
C LEU A 119 -21.02 -6.08 -4.34
N ILE A 120 -19.74 -5.76 -4.37
CA ILE A 120 -19.25 -4.52 -4.99
C ILE A 120 -18.65 -4.88 -6.34
N PRO A 121 -19.19 -4.32 -7.44
CA PRO A 121 -18.59 -4.52 -8.76
C PRO A 121 -17.12 -4.13 -8.73
N HIS A 122 -16.24 -5.00 -9.19
CA HIS A 122 -14.80 -4.75 -9.24
C HIS A 122 -14.45 -3.47 -10.02
N SER A 123 -15.25 -3.14 -11.03
CA SER A 123 -15.13 -1.91 -11.80
C SER A 123 -15.27 -0.65 -10.96
N LEU A 124 -16.25 -0.62 -10.03
CA LEU A 124 -16.49 0.54 -9.16
C LEU A 124 -15.36 0.69 -8.11
N ALA A 125 -14.95 -0.41 -7.48
CA ALA A 125 -13.83 -0.40 -6.54
C ALA A 125 -12.52 0.05 -7.23
N ALA A 126 -12.26 -0.44 -8.43
CA ALA A 126 -11.11 -0.04 -9.24
C ALA A 126 -11.20 1.43 -9.68
N ALA A 127 -12.38 1.91 -10.05
CA ALA A 127 -12.63 3.30 -10.41
C ALA A 127 -12.41 4.26 -9.22
N MET A 128 -12.88 3.88 -8.04
CA MET A 128 -12.62 4.64 -6.81
C MET A 128 -11.12 4.71 -6.53
N LEU A 129 -10.41 3.60 -6.61
CA LEU A 129 -8.97 3.56 -6.42
C LEU A 129 -8.26 4.46 -7.43
N ALA A 130 -8.59 4.35 -8.73
CA ALA A 130 -8.02 5.21 -9.76
C ALA A 130 -8.24 6.71 -9.45
N GLY A 131 -9.43 7.08 -8.98
CA GLY A 131 -9.75 8.44 -8.56
C GLY A 131 -8.91 8.95 -7.40
N VAL A 132 -8.70 8.10 -6.38
CA VAL A 132 -7.81 8.42 -5.23
C VAL A 132 -6.37 8.60 -5.69
N LEU A 133 -5.88 7.70 -6.54
CA LEU A 133 -4.49 7.69 -6.99
C LEU A 133 -4.16 8.78 -8.02
N LEU A 134 -5.17 9.38 -8.67
CA LEU A 134 -4.97 10.38 -9.71
C LEU A 134 -4.08 11.54 -9.24
N GLN A 135 -4.30 12.03 -8.02
CA GLN A 135 -3.52 13.15 -7.47
C GLN A 135 -2.03 12.82 -7.35
N PHE A 136 -1.69 11.60 -6.96
CA PHE A 136 -0.28 11.16 -6.90
C PHE A 136 0.36 11.16 -8.29
N GLY A 137 -0.35 10.66 -9.29
CA GLY A 137 0.11 10.67 -10.68
C GLY A 137 0.31 12.10 -11.20
N LEU A 138 -0.63 13.00 -10.94
CA LEU A 138 -0.55 14.40 -11.32
C LEU A 138 0.63 15.11 -10.66
N HIS A 139 0.83 14.92 -9.35
CA HIS A 139 1.94 15.53 -8.61
C HIS A 139 3.31 15.07 -9.13
N ALA A 140 3.45 13.80 -9.58
CA ALA A 140 4.71 13.31 -10.13
C ALA A 140 5.20 14.15 -11.32
N PHE A 141 4.29 14.68 -12.13
CA PHE A 141 4.63 15.48 -13.31
C PHE A 141 4.51 16.99 -13.05
N ALA A 142 3.66 17.44 -12.14
CA ALA A 142 3.48 18.86 -11.82
C ALA A 142 4.78 19.51 -11.29
N HIS A 143 5.59 18.76 -10.55
CA HIS A 143 6.86 19.25 -10.01
C HIS A 143 7.94 19.51 -11.08
N LEU A 144 7.75 19.06 -12.33
CA LEU A 144 8.66 19.38 -13.43
C LEU A 144 8.78 20.88 -13.66
N GLU A 145 7.71 21.65 -13.44
CA GLU A 145 7.71 23.10 -13.65
C GLU A 145 8.67 23.82 -12.69
N GLY A 146 8.68 23.43 -11.42
CA GLY A 146 9.50 24.10 -10.38
C GLY A 146 10.84 23.41 -10.08
N HIS A 147 10.94 22.10 -10.32
CA HIS A 147 12.09 21.26 -9.94
C HIS A 147 12.52 20.35 -11.11
N PHE A 148 12.74 20.95 -12.29
CA PHE A 148 12.99 20.21 -13.53
C PHE A 148 14.17 19.25 -13.45
N LEU A 149 15.31 19.68 -12.88
CA LEU A 149 16.49 18.83 -12.79
C LEU A 149 16.24 17.58 -11.94
N LEU A 150 15.66 17.75 -10.77
CA LEU A 150 15.38 16.65 -9.84
C LEU A 150 14.29 15.73 -10.38
N CYS A 151 13.12 16.27 -10.66
CA CYS A 151 11.96 15.48 -11.08
C CYS A 151 12.13 14.91 -12.49
N GLY A 152 12.75 15.68 -13.39
CA GLY A 152 13.07 15.23 -14.76
C GLY A 152 14.08 14.09 -14.78
N SER A 153 15.13 14.14 -13.95
CA SER A 153 16.08 13.03 -13.81
C SER A 153 15.43 11.77 -13.22
N MET A 154 14.55 11.93 -12.26
CA MET A 154 13.81 10.82 -11.66
C MET A 154 12.87 10.15 -12.69
N ILE A 155 12.12 10.94 -13.46
CA ILE A 155 11.23 10.44 -14.52
C ILE A 155 12.04 9.75 -15.61
N ALA A 156 13.14 10.35 -16.07
CA ALA A 156 14.02 9.74 -17.08
C ALA A 156 14.62 8.42 -16.58
N ALA A 157 15.11 8.38 -15.34
CA ALA A 157 15.62 7.17 -14.71
C ALA A 157 14.55 6.08 -14.61
N TRP A 158 13.32 6.44 -14.23
CA TRP A 158 12.20 5.53 -14.18
C TRP A 158 11.86 4.96 -15.56
N LEU A 159 11.78 5.80 -16.59
CA LEU A 159 11.48 5.37 -17.97
C LEU A 159 12.53 4.38 -18.49
N ILE A 160 13.82 4.70 -18.33
CA ILE A 160 14.92 3.85 -18.77
C ILE A 160 14.93 2.53 -17.99
N ALA A 161 14.83 2.60 -16.66
CA ALA A 161 14.83 1.40 -15.83
C ALA A 161 13.59 0.55 -16.07
N LYS A 162 12.42 1.15 -16.31
CA LYS A 162 11.18 0.42 -16.65
C LYS A 162 11.33 -0.35 -17.97
N ALA A 163 12.05 0.20 -18.93
CA ALA A 163 12.30 -0.47 -20.20
C ALA A 163 13.33 -1.61 -20.09
N LEU A 164 14.39 -1.42 -19.29
CA LEU A 164 15.52 -2.35 -19.23
C LEU A 164 15.39 -3.39 -18.10
N ALA A 165 14.90 -2.98 -16.93
CA ALA A 165 14.80 -3.80 -15.74
C ALA A 165 13.59 -3.36 -14.89
N PRO A 166 12.34 -3.68 -15.30
CA PRO A 166 11.11 -3.18 -14.67
C PRO A 166 11.02 -3.40 -13.16
N ARG A 167 11.57 -4.52 -12.68
CA ARG A 167 11.60 -4.88 -11.26
C ARG A 167 12.32 -3.85 -10.40
N TYR A 168 13.35 -3.21 -10.94
CA TYR A 168 14.21 -2.26 -10.22
C TYR A 168 13.90 -0.79 -10.52
N ALA A 169 12.90 -0.51 -11.36
CA ALA A 169 12.63 0.85 -11.84
C ALA A 169 12.48 1.86 -10.69
N ILE A 170 11.74 1.53 -9.64
CA ILE A 170 11.53 2.43 -8.49
C ILE A 170 12.80 2.56 -7.65
N VAL A 171 13.56 1.49 -7.47
CA VAL A 171 14.85 1.53 -6.74
C VAL A 171 15.85 2.43 -7.46
N VAL A 172 15.95 2.30 -8.79
CA VAL A 172 16.81 3.16 -9.62
C VAL A 172 16.37 4.62 -9.54
N THR A 173 15.06 4.87 -9.63
CA THR A 173 14.49 6.22 -9.49
C THR A 173 14.80 6.85 -8.15
N LEU A 174 14.64 6.09 -7.06
CA LEU A 174 14.97 6.51 -5.70
C LEU A 174 16.45 6.92 -5.59
N LEU A 175 17.36 6.08 -6.08
CA LEU A 175 18.80 6.32 -6.01
C LEU A 175 19.22 7.53 -6.86
N VAL A 176 18.75 7.61 -8.10
CA VAL A 176 19.07 8.74 -9.00
C VAL A 176 18.53 10.04 -8.40
N GLY A 177 17.28 10.06 -7.95
CA GLY A 177 16.69 11.23 -7.30
C GLY A 177 17.44 11.63 -6.03
N GLY A 178 17.85 10.66 -5.20
CA GLY A 178 18.65 10.92 -4.01
C GLY A 178 20.02 11.52 -4.33
N ILE A 179 20.73 11.00 -5.33
CA ILE A 179 22.01 11.52 -5.79
C ILE A 179 21.87 12.96 -6.33
N VAL A 180 20.85 13.21 -7.15
CA VAL A 180 20.60 14.54 -7.72
C VAL A 180 20.24 15.55 -6.63
N ALA A 181 19.34 15.18 -5.69
CA ALA A 181 18.97 16.03 -4.58
C ALA A 181 20.19 16.37 -3.68
N TRP A 182 21.03 15.37 -3.42
CA TRP A 182 22.25 15.57 -2.63
C TRP A 182 23.25 16.48 -3.37
N ALA A 183 23.47 16.26 -4.66
CA ALA A 183 24.38 17.07 -5.48
C ALA A 183 23.89 18.52 -5.64
N ALA A 184 22.56 18.74 -5.67
CA ALA A 184 21.94 20.06 -5.70
C ALA A 184 21.96 20.78 -4.33
N GLY A 185 22.28 20.09 -3.24
CA GLY A 185 22.24 20.66 -1.89
C GLY A 185 20.84 20.72 -1.27
N ASP A 186 19.86 20.04 -1.85
CA ASP A 186 18.46 20.05 -1.40
C ASP A 186 18.19 19.10 -0.24
N VAL A 187 19.18 18.30 0.17
CA VAL A 187 19.08 17.35 1.27
C VAL A 187 19.44 17.99 2.59
N VAL A 188 18.51 17.98 3.54
CA VAL A 188 18.72 18.49 4.91
C VAL A 188 19.34 17.38 5.77
N THR A 189 20.66 17.28 5.73
CA THR A 189 21.44 16.18 6.38
C THR A 189 21.23 16.09 7.88
N ASP A 190 20.97 17.20 8.56
CA ASP A 190 20.75 17.25 10.01
C ASP A 190 19.51 16.49 10.49
N LYS A 191 18.57 16.22 9.58
CA LYS A 191 17.38 15.42 9.85
C LYS A 191 17.61 13.91 9.74
N PHE A 192 18.69 13.50 9.10
CA PHE A 192 19.06 12.09 8.99
C PHE A 192 19.78 11.64 10.24
N THR A 193 19.12 10.87 11.07
CA THR A 193 19.70 10.27 12.26
C THR A 193 19.48 8.76 12.26
N LEU A 194 20.51 7.99 12.63
CA LEU A 194 20.33 6.58 12.94
C LEU A 194 19.63 6.51 14.30
N SER A 195 18.33 6.20 14.28
CA SER A 195 17.53 6.20 15.50
C SER A 195 16.68 4.94 15.61
N LEU A 196 16.67 4.39 16.82
CA LEU A 196 15.73 3.37 17.24
C LEU A 196 14.57 4.07 17.93
N VAL A 197 13.38 3.92 17.41
CA VAL A 197 12.19 4.58 17.95
C VAL A 197 11.20 3.52 18.39
N MET A 198 10.76 3.61 19.64
CA MET A 198 9.70 2.77 20.16
C MET A 198 8.35 3.34 19.71
N PRO A 199 7.42 2.48 19.20
CA PRO A 199 6.08 2.90 18.86
C PRO A 199 5.36 3.47 20.09
N GLU A 200 4.71 4.62 19.91
CA GLU A 200 3.93 5.29 20.93
C GLU A 200 2.47 4.83 20.87
N PHE A 201 1.87 4.55 22.03
CA PHE A 201 0.44 4.26 22.12
C PHE A 201 -0.36 5.55 21.97
N ILE A 202 -1.25 5.58 21.00
CA ILE A 202 -2.16 6.69 20.76
C ILE A 202 -3.58 6.23 21.07
N ALA A 203 -4.22 6.88 22.04
CA ALA A 203 -5.59 6.57 22.42
C ALA A 203 -6.55 6.87 21.26
N PRO A 204 -7.43 5.93 20.86
CA PRO A 204 -8.37 6.15 19.77
C PRO A 204 -9.51 7.08 20.17
N ALA A 205 -10.02 7.83 19.18
CA ALA A 205 -11.32 8.49 19.25
C ALA A 205 -12.18 8.02 18.07
N PHE A 206 -13.46 7.85 18.29
CA PHE A 206 -14.39 7.37 17.27
C PHE A 206 -15.43 8.44 16.98
N THR A 207 -15.46 8.90 15.72
CA THR A 207 -16.51 9.79 15.21
C THR A 207 -17.22 9.13 14.04
N PHE A 208 -18.53 9.22 14.00
CA PHE A 208 -19.32 8.63 12.92
C PHE A 208 -18.85 9.11 11.55
N THR A 209 -18.57 10.42 11.43
CA THR A 209 -18.12 11.03 10.18
C THR A 209 -16.80 10.40 9.69
N SER A 210 -15.76 10.31 10.52
CA SER A 210 -14.47 9.75 10.12
C SER A 210 -14.56 8.26 9.81
N LEU A 211 -15.35 7.50 10.56
CA LEU A 211 -15.54 6.08 10.32
C LEU A 211 -16.23 5.81 8.97
N VAL A 212 -17.25 6.59 8.63
CA VAL A 212 -17.99 6.43 7.37
C VAL A 212 -17.21 7.02 6.19
N SER A 213 -16.66 8.23 6.32
CA SER A 213 -16.00 8.92 5.21
C SER A 213 -14.64 8.35 4.85
N ILE A 214 -13.92 7.79 5.83
CA ILE A 214 -12.57 7.27 5.65
C ILE A 214 -12.50 5.77 5.94
N GLY A 215 -13.05 5.34 7.06
CA GLY A 215 -12.95 3.95 7.52
C GLY A 215 -13.55 2.94 6.55
N LEU A 216 -14.77 3.17 6.04
CA LEU A 216 -15.40 2.29 5.07
C LEU A 216 -14.67 2.28 3.71
N PRO A 217 -14.35 3.43 3.07
CA PRO A 217 -13.56 3.41 1.84
C PRO A 217 -12.19 2.75 2.04
N PHE A 218 -11.51 3.02 3.16
CA PHE A 218 -10.22 2.41 3.48
C PHE A 218 -10.32 0.88 3.60
N PHE A 219 -11.33 0.38 4.31
CA PHE A 219 -11.62 -1.04 4.40
C PHE A 219 -11.84 -1.66 3.00
N LEU A 220 -12.68 -1.05 2.17
CA LEU A 220 -13.02 -1.55 0.84
C LEU A 220 -11.80 -1.55 -0.10
N VAL A 221 -11.03 -0.46 -0.13
CA VAL A 221 -9.79 -0.36 -0.92
C VAL A 221 -8.79 -1.42 -0.47
N THR A 222 -8.60 -1.58 0.84
CA THR A 222 -7.66 -2.55 1.40
C THR A 222 -8.04 -3.98 1.02
N MET A 223 -9.32 -4.32 1.10
CA MET A 223 -9.79 -5.66 0.73
C MET A 223 -9.73 -5.92 -0.78
N ALA A 224 -10.25 -4.99 -1.58
CA ALA A 224 -10.38 -5.16 -3.03
C ALA A 224 -9.06 -4.95 -3.79
N SER A 225 -8.23 -4.00 -3.34
CA SER A 225 -7.04 -3.58 -4.09
C SER A 225 -5.72 -4.06 -3.49
N GLN A 226 -5.74 -4.65 -2.31
CA GLN A 226 -4.54 -5.21 -1.68
C GLN A 226 -4.71 -6.70 -1.37
N ASN A 227 -5.70 -7.10 -0.57
CA ASN A 227 -5.88 -8.50 -0.21
C ASN A 227 -6.29 -9.37 -1.39
N ALA A 228 -7.29 -8.96 -2.18
CA ALA A 228 -7.76 -9.75 -3.32
C ALA A 228 -6.65 -10.02 -4.37
N PRO A 229 -5.88 -9.03 -4.82
CA PRO A 229 -4.72 -9.27 -5.69
C PRO A 229 -3.65 -10.16 -5.04
N GLY A 230 -3.42 -10.02 -3.73
CA GLY A 230 -2.47 -10.87 -2.99
C GLY A 230 -2.86 -12.35 -3.06
N PHE A 231 -4.12 -12.68 -2.80
CA PHE A 231 -4.62 -14.06 -2.93
C PHE A 231 -4.60 -14.55 -4.38
N ALA A 232 -4.93 -13.69 -5.34
CA ALA A 232 -4.86 -14.04 -6.77
C ALA A 232 -3.42 -14.38 -7.19
N THR A 233 -2.43 -13.60 -6.75
CA THR A 233 -1.01 -13.83 -7.01
C THR A 233 -0.54 -15.15 -6.40
N MET A 234 -0.88 -15.42 -5.14
CA MET A 234 -0.56 -16.69 -4.47
C MET A 234 -1.13 -17.88 -5.24
N LYS A 235 -2.41 -17.82 -5.62
CA LYS A 235 -3.07 -18.88 -6.38
C LYS A 235 -2.40 -19.10 -7.75
N ALA A 236 -2.11 -18.02 -8.48
CA ALA A 236 -1.44 -18.06 -9.77
C ALA A 236 -0.01 -18.64 -9.67
N SER A 237 0.66 -18.42 -8.54
CA SER A 237 2.00 -18.96 -8.26
C SER A 237 1.98 -20.43 -7.76
N GLY A 238 0.82 -21.07 -7.66
CA GLY A 238 0.67 -22.45 -7.24
C GLY A 238 0.49 -22.67 -5.73
N TYR A 239 0.14 -21.63 -4.96
CA TYR A 239 -0.10 -21.70 -3.51
C TYR A 239 -1.56 -21.35 -3.17
N PRO A 240 -2.54 -22.23 -3.43
CA PRO A 240 -3.96 -21.96 -3.23
C PRO A 240 -4.36 -22.10 -1.75
N LEU A 241 -3.89 -21.19 -0.90
CA LEU A 241 -4.23 -21.18 0.53
C LEU A 241 -5.63 -20.57 0.77
N ALA A 242 -6.30 -21.05 1.82
CA ALA A 242 -7.58 -20.50 2.26
C ALA A 242 -7.40 -19.05 2.75
N ALA A 243 -8.26 -18.13 2.32
CA ALA A 243 -8.14 -16.72 2.64
C ALA A 243 -8.44 -16.42 4.12
N SER A 244 -9.46 -17.04 4.70
CA SER A 244 -9.92 -16.73 6.06
C SER A 244 -8.84 -16.82 7.13
N PRO A 245 -8.05 -17.91 7.27
CA PRO A 245 -7.00 -17.95 8.29
C PRO A 245 -5.93 -16.87 8.11
N LEU A 246 -5.57 -16.58 6.86
CA LEU A 246 -4.57 -15.55 6.54
C LEU A 246 -5.08 -14.15 6.91
N ILE A 247 -6.34 -13.84 6.60
CA ILE A 247 -6.99 -12.57 6.96
C ILE A 247 -7.17 -12.46 8.49
N ILE A 248 -7.48 -13.56 9.19
CA ILE A 248 -7.57 -13.56 10.66
C ILE A 248 -6.23 -13.17 11.27
N VAL A 249 -5.13 -13.75 10.83
CA VAL A 249 -3.80 -13.45 11.38
C VAL A 249 -3.38 -12.02 11.03
N THR A 250 -3.48 -11.62 9.77
CA THR A 250 -3.06 -10.28 9.34
C THR A 250 -3.96 -9.19 9.91
N GLY A 251 -5.28 -9.35 9.84
CA GLY A 251 -6.25 -8.42 10.39
C GLY A 251 -6.20 -8.35 11.92
N GLY A 252 -5.98 -9.47 12.59
CA GLY A 252 -5.83 -9.54 14.03
C GLY A 252 -4.57 -8.80 14.52
N LEU A 253 -3.43 -9.01 13.87
CA LEU A 253 -2.20 -8.27 14.16
C LEU A 253 -2.35 -6.78 13.85
N ALA A 254 -2.95 -6.43 12.72
CA ALA A 254 -3.19 -5.04 12.36
C ALA A 254 -4.10 -4.35 13.39
N LEU A 255 -5.17 -5.01 13.83
CA LEU A 255 -6.06 -4.50 14.87
C LEU A 255 -5.33 -4.29 16.20
N LEU A 256 -4.54 -5.28 16.63
CA LEU A 256 -3.77 -5.22 17.87
C LEU A 256 -2.78 -4.07 17.88
N PHE A 257 -2.11 -3.82 16.75
CA PHE A 257 -1.11 -2.79 16.61
C PHE A 257 -1.64 -1.45 16.06
N SER A 258 -2.94 -1.34 15.78
CA SER A 258 -3.56 -0.08 15.33
C SER A 258 -3.28 1.11 16.25
N PRO A 259 -3.31 0.99 17.59
CA PRO A 259 -2.99 2.09 18.49
C PRO A 259 -1.55 2.61 18.38
N PHE A 260 -0.68 1.83 17.75
CA PHE A 260 0.72 2.18 17.49
C PHE A 260 0.96 2.64 16.04
N GLY A 261 -0.12 2.93 15.30
CA GLY A 261 -0.06 3.45 13.93
C GLY A 261 -0.05 2.41 12.83
N VAL A 262 -0.30 1.14 13.14
CA VAL A 262 -0.46 0.11 12.11
C VAL A 262 -1.84 0.24 11.47
N PHE A 263 -1.89 0.87 10.31
CA PHE A 263 -3.15 1.06 9.58
C PHE A 263 -3.62 -0.21 8.88
N SER A 264 -2.71 -1.08 8.42
CA SER A 264 -3.07 -2.37 7.80
C SER A 264 -1.89 -3.32 7.75
N ILE A 265 -2.18 -4.62 7.80
CA ILE A 265 -1.29 -5.72 7.40
C ILE A 265 -2.12 -6.61 6.48
N CYS A 266 -1.65 -6.82 5.26
CA CYS A 266 -2.39 -7.48 4.18
C CYS A 266 -1.52 -8.51 3.49
N ILE A 267 -2.13 -9.35 2.66
CA ILE A 267 -1.39 -10.25 1.79
C ILE A 267 -0.79 -9.44 0.63
N ALA A 268 0.52 -9.56 0.45
CA ALA A 268 1.24 -8.89 -0.62
C ALA A 268 0.97 -9.54 -1.99
N ALA A 269 1.02 -8.72 -3.05
CA ALA A 269 0.92 -9.20 -4.42
C ALA A 269 2.28 -9.07 -5.15
N ILE A 270 2.70 -7.84 -5.45
CA ILE A 270 3.88 -7.56 -6.28
C ILE A 270 5.16 -8.08 -5.63
N THR A 271 5.38 -7.76 -4.37
CA THR A 271 6.57 -8.18 -3.62
C THR A 271 6.54 -9.67 -3.32
N ALA A 272 5.36 -10.25 -3.11
CA ALA A 272 5.20 -11.69 -2.94
C ALA A 272 5.60 -12.47 -4.20
N ALA A 273 5.27 -11.96 -5.38
CA ALA A 273 5.65 -12.60 -6.64
C ALA A 273 7.17 -12.81 -6.78
N ILE A 274 7.98 -11.92 -6.18
CA ILE A 274 9.44 -12.06 -6.16
C ILE A 274 9.86 -13.31 -5.37
N CYS A 275 9.30 -13.51 -4.17
CA CYS A 275 9.58 -14.67 -3.33
C CYS A 275 8.96 -15.96 -3.87
N GLN A 276 7.87 -15.86 -4.64
CA GLN A 276 7.15 -16.98 -5.24
C GLN A 276 7.74 -17.44 -6.58
N SER A 277 8.66 -16.66 -7.15
CA SER A 277 9.22 -16.93 -8.47
C SER A 277 10.24 -18.10 -8.46
N PRO A 278 10.46 -18.77 -9.61
CA PRO A 278 11.56 -19.71 -9.77
C PRO A 278 12.96 -19.13 -9.51
N ASP A 279 13.11 -17.79 -9.67
CA ASP A 279 14.37 -17.09 -9.40
C ASP A 279 14.73 -17.09 -7.91
N ALA A 280 13.72 -17.16 -7.01
CA ALA A 280 13.95 -17.28 -5.58
C ALA A 280 14.47 -18.68 -5.21
N HIS A 281 13.81 -19.72 -5.73
CA HIS A 281 14.25 -21.11 -5.61
C HIS A 281 13.61 -21.97 -6.71
N ALA A 282 14.41 -22.83 -7.36
CA ALA A 282 13.93 -23.72 -8.42
C ALA A 282 12.83 -24.67 -7.91
N ASP A 283 13.03 -25.24 -6.71
CA ASP A 283 12.05 -26.07 -6.02
C ASP A 283 10.96 -25.20 -5.38
N ALA A 284 9.72 -25.34 -5.85
CA ALA A 284 8.57 -24.57 -5.37
C ALA A 284 8.31 -24.78 -3.87
N ASP A 285 8.56 -26.00 -3.35
CA ASP A 285 8.33 -26.34 -1.95
C ASP A 285 9.34 -25.68 -0.99
N LYS A 286 10.39 -25.03 -1.52
CA LYS A 286 11.41 -24.32 -0.74
C LYS A 286 11.34 -22.79 -0.86
N ARG A 287 10.48 -22.25 -1.72
CA ARG A 287 10.34 -20.79 -1.90
C ARG A 287 9.86 -20.05 -0.66
N TRP A 288 9.20 -20.74 0.27
CA TRP A 288 8.82 -20.14 1.56
C TRP A 288 10.03 -19.63 2.36
N LEU A 289 11.23 -20.18 2.14
CA LEU A 289 12.47 -19.69 2.75
C LEU A 289 12.80 -18.25 2.31
N ALA A 290 12.43 -17.84 1.08
CA ALA A 290 12.59 -16.47 0.63
C ALA A 290 11.65 -15.52 1.38
N ALA A 291 10.43 -15.96 1.69
CA ALA A 291 9.52 -15.18 2.54
C ALA A 291 10.01 -15.13 3.98
N ILE A 292 10.63 -16.18 4.52
CA ILE A 292 11.31 -16.14 5.84
C ILE A 292 12.44 -15.09 5.83
N ALA A 293 13.28 -15.07 4.80
CA ALA A 293 14.30 -14.04 4.66
C ALA A 293 13.69 -12.64 4.58
N ALA A 294 12.63 -12.46 3.79
CA ALA A 294 11.89 -11.20 3.71
C ALA A 294 11.32 -10.77 5.08
N GLY A 295 10.75 -11.70 5.84
CA GLY A 295 10.26 -11.43 7.21
C GLY A 295 11.38 -10.92 8.13
N GLY A 296 12.58 -11.52 8.05
CA GLY A 296 13.77 -11.04 8.75
C GLY A 296 14.17 -9.61 8.34
N PHE A 297 14.14 -9.31 7.04
CA PHE A 297 14.43 -7.96 6.55
C PHE A 297 13.35 -6.94 6.93
N TYR A 298 12.07 -7.34 7.00
CA TYR A 298 11.00 -6.48 7.53
C TYR A 298 11.22 -6.14 9.00
N LEU A 299 11.65 -7.10 9.83
CA LEU A 299 12.00 -6.84 11.23
C LEU A 299 13.16 -5.86 11.33
N LEU A 300 14.22 -6.02 10.53
CA LEU A 300 15.33 -5.09 10.48
C LEU A 300 14.88 -3.69 10.04
N ALA A 301 14.06 -3.58 8.98
CA ALA A 301 13.51 -2.32 8.52
C ALA A 301 12.61 -1.65 9.60
N GLY A 302 11.86 -2.45 10.35
CA GLY A 302 11.07 -1.96 11.48
C GLY A 302 11.95 -1.42 12.61
N ILE A 303 13.00 -2.14 13.01
CA ILE A 303 13.95 -1.68 14.00
C ILE A 303 14.56 -0.32 13.61
N PHE A 304 14.87 -0.13 12.33
CA PHE A 304 15.39 1.13 11.77
C PHE A 304 14.30 2.06 11.20
N GLY A 305 13.06 1.93 11.64
CA GLY A 305 11.95 2.77 11.18
C GLY A 305 12.18 4.26 11.40
N GLY A 306 12.82 4.63 12.50
CA GLY A 306 13.25 6.01 12.77
C GLY A 306 14.23 6.55 11.74
N SER A 307 15.19 5.73 11.30
CA SER A 307 16.16 6.10 10.27
C SER A 307 15.51 6.27 8.90
N ILE A 308 14.54 5.42 8.54
CA ILE A 308 13.75 5.54 7.29
C ILE A 308 12.95 6.84 7.32
N THR A 309 12.30 7.16 8.43
CA THR A 309 11.54 8.41 8.60
C THR A 309 12.47 9.62 8.54
N GLY A 310 13.63 9.57 9.16
CA GLY A 310 14.66 10.62 9.09
C GLY A 310 15.12 10.86 7.65
N LEU A 311 15.33 9.79 6.88
CA LEU A 311 15.67 9.88 5.46
C LEU A 311 14.56 10.56 4.65
N MET A 312 13.29 10.19 4.86
CA MET A 312 12.16 10.84 4.19
C MET A 312 12.06 12.33 4.56
N ALA A 313 12.25 12.66 5.83
CA ALA A 313 12.23 14.06 6.29
C ALA A 313 13.43 14.91 5.79
N ALA A 314 14.53 14.27 5.44
CA ALA A 314 15.72 14.92 4.90
C ALA A 314 15.60 15.27 3.40
N LEU A 315 14.72 14.58 2.67
CA LEU A 315 14.54 14.72 1.24
C LEU A 315 13.48 15.80 0.91
N PRO A 316 13.61 16.52 -0.23
CA PRO A 316 12.65 17.53 -0.61
C PRO A 316 11.27 16.91 -0.92
N LEU A 317 10.20 17.64 -0.67
CA LEU A 317 8.83 17.19 -0.92
C LEU A 317 8.60 16.80 -2.39
N SER A 318 9.20 17.54 -3.33
CA SER A 318 9.15 17.22 -4.75
C SER A 318 9.74 15.83 -5.07
N TRP A 319 10.81 15.43 -4.39
CA TRP A 319 11.36 14.08 -4.51
C TRP A 319 10.38 13.02 -4.01
N ILE A 320 9.80 13.24 -2.82
CA ILE A 320 8.87 12.30 -2.18
C ILE A 320 7.63 12.12 -3.07
N GLN A 321 7.03 13.21 -3.56
CA GLN A 321 5.81 13.16 -4.37
C GLN A 321 6.05 12.61 -5.76
N THR A 322 7.19 12.91 -6.37
CA THR A 322 7.57 12.33 -7.67
C THR A 322 7.79 10.82 -7.55
N LEU A 323 8.53 10.37 -6.53
CA LEU A 323 8.73 8.94 -6.30
C LEU A 323 7.41 8.22 -6.04
N ALA A 324 6.56 8.76 -5.17
CA ALA A 324 5.26 8.19 -4.86
C ALA A 324 4.37 8.06 -6.10
N GLY A 325 4.27 9.11 -6.91
CA GLY A 325 3.49 9.10 -8.14
C GLY A 325 3.99 8.09 -9.17
N LEU A 326 5.31 8.04 -9.40
CA LEU A 326 5.92 7.07 -10.33
C LEU A 326 5.73 5.62 -9.85
N ALA A 327 5.82 5.37 -8.54
CA ALA A 327 5.58 4.06 -7.96
C ALA A 327 4.13 3.58 -8.19
N LEU A 328 3.17 4.50 -8.19
CA LEU A 328 1.75 4.21 -8.33
C LEU A 328 1.25 4.16 -9.78
N LEU A 329 2.06 4.55 -10.78
CA LEU A 329 1.62 4.58 -12.20
C LEU A 329 1.09 3.22 -12.67
N GLY A 330 1.74 2.12 -12.29
CA GLY A 330 1.26 0.78 -12.62
C GLY A 330 -0.09 0.45 -11.99
N THR A 331 -0.29 0.89 -10.74
CA THR A 331 -1.57 0.70 -10.03
C THR A 331 -2.67 1.58 -10.63
N ILE A 332 -2.37 2.82 -11.00
CA ILE A 332 -3.31 3.71 -11.71
C ILE A 332 -3.74 3.07 -13.03
N SER A 333 -2.77 2.63 -13.85
CA SER A 333 -3.04 1.98 -15.13
C SER A 333 -3.91 0.73 -14.98
N GLY A 334 -3.55 -0.16 -14.06
CA GLY A 334 -4.31 -1.38 -13.78
C GLY A 334 -5.72 -1.11 -13.26
N SER A 335 -5.87 -0.11 -12.39
CA SER A 335 -7.17 0.28 -11.85
C SER A 335 -8.09 0.88 -12.93
N LEU A 336 -7.55 1.74 -13.80
CA LEU A 336 -8.31 2.28 -14.94
C LEU A 336 -8.71 1.17 -15.92
N TYR A 337 -7.80 0.23 -16.21
CA TYR A 337 -8.12 -0.91 -17.05
C TYR A 337 -9.27 -1.74 -16.48
N GLN A 338 -9.20 -2.09 -15.19
CA GLN A 338 -10.25 -2.86 -14.52
C GLN A 338 -11.58 -2.09 -14.44
N ALA A 339 -11.54 -0.80 -14.18
CA ALA A 339 -12.71 0.05 -14.12
C ALA A 339 -13.48 0.10 -15.45
N LEU A 340 -12.77 0.06 -16.57
CA LEU A 340 -13.33 0.25 -17.92
C LEU A 340 -13.46 -1.04 -18.73
N SER A 341 -13.01 -2.20 -18.21
CA SER A 341 -13.02 -3.46 -18.95
C SER A 341 -14.41 -3.99 -19.26
N HIS A 342 -15.38 -3.76 -18.37
CA HIS A 342 -16.76 -4.21 -18.55
C HIS A 342 -17.63 -3.09 -19.15
N GLU A 343 -18.00 -3.22 -20.42
CA GLU A 343 -18.77 -2.20 -21.15
C GLU A 343 -20.06 -1.79 -20.45
N ALA A 344 -20.77 -2.75 -19.87
CA ALA A 344 -22.01 -2.52 -19.14
C ALA A 344 -21.86 -1.66 -17.87
N GLU A 345 -20.66 -1.59 -17.32
CA GLU A 345 -20.37 -0.93 -16.04
C GLU A 345 -19.58 0.38 -16.22
N ARG A 346 -19.12 0.70 -17.45
CA ARG A 346 -18.24 1.85 -17.73
C ARG A 346 -18.80 3.18 -17.24
N ASP A 347 -20.09 3.45 -17.49
CA ASP A 347 -20.69 4.71 -17.08
C ASP A 347 -20.70 4.87 -15.56
N ALA A 348 -21.06 3.82 -14.84
CA ALA A 348 -21.02 3.81 -13.38
C ALA A 348 -19.59 3.94 -12.85
N ALA A 349 -18.62 3.29 -13.50
CA ALA A 349 -17.21 3.39 -13.15
C ALA A 349 -16.67 4.81 -13.38
N ILE A 350 -17.01 5.48 -14.47
CA ILE A 350 -16.62 6.86 -14.74
C ILE A 350 -17.21 7.83 -13.71
N VAL A 351 -18.48 7.66 -13.34
CA VAL A 351 -19.09 8.47 -12.27
C VAL A 351 -18.36 8.27 -10.95
N THR A 352 -18.05 7.01 -10.58
CA THR A 352 -17.26 6.69 -9.39
C THR A 352 -15.88 7.36 -9.43
N PHE A 353 -15.16 7.22 -10.55
CA PHE A 353 -13.83 7.77 -10.74
C PHE A 353 -13.82 9.30 -10.60
N LEU A 354 -14.68 9.99 -11.36
CA LEU A 354 -14.70 11.45 -11.37
C LEU A 354 -15.17 12.03 -10.04
N THR A 355 -16.17 11.43 -9.39
CA THR A 355 -16.62 11.86 -8.05
C THR A 355 -15.49 11.70 -7.04
N THR A 356 -14.81 10.55 -7.05
CA THR A 356 -13.67 10.32 -6.15
C THR A 356 -12.53 11.29 -6.41
N ALA A 357 -12.17 11.49 -7.69
CA ALA A 357 -11.08 12.37 -8.10
C ALA A 357 -11.35 13.85 -7.81
N SER A 358 -12.63 14.26 -7.78
CA SER A 358 -13.03 15.65 -7.53
C SER A 358 -12.68 16.14 -6.11
N GLY A 359 -12.48 15.24 -5.15
CA GLY A 359 -12.23 15.60 -3.76
C GLY A 359 -13.44 16.22 -3.05
N VAL A 360 -14.64 16.16 -3.63
CA VAL A 360 -15.85 16.76 -3.06
C VAL A 360 -16.17 16.17 -1.69
N THR A 361 -16.55 17.04 -0.76
CA THR A 361 -17.03 16.66 0.58
C THR A 361 -18.47 17.07 0.72
N ILE A 362 -19.37 16.11 0.96
CA ILE A 362 -20.80 16.34 1.14
C ILE A 362 -21.20 15.82 2.52
N LEU A 363 -21.83 16.68 3.33
CA LEU A 363 -22.22 16.39 4.73
C LEU A 363 -21.04 15.95 5.61
N GLY A 364 -19.83 16.47 5.35
CA GLY A 364 -18.61 16.10 6.06
C GLY A 364 -18.01 14.76 5.63
N ILE A 365 -18.61 14.06 4.65
CA ILE A 365 -18.17 12.75 4.16
C ILE A 365 -17.39 12.94 2.86
N GLY A 366 -16.21 12.31 2.77
CA GLY A 366 -15.27 12.49 1.67
C GLY A 366 -15.69 11.83 0.34
N SER A 367 -15.04 12.28 -0.72
CA SER A 367 -15.36 11.95 -2.12
C SER A 367 -15.26 10.46 -2.46
N ALA A 368 -14.38 9.70 -1.81
CA ALA A 368 -14.24 8.26 -2.05
C ALA A 368 -15.52 7.49 -1.68
N PHE A 369 -16.15 7.84 -0.55
CA PHE A 369 -17.43 7.27 -0.16
C PHE A 369 -18.53 7.65 -1.16
N TRP A 370 -18.66 8.93 -1.49
CA TRP A 370 -19.68 9.42 -2.43
C TRP A 370 -19.48 8.86 -3.84
N GLY A 371 -18.23 8.65 -4.26
CA GLY A 371 -17.91 7.98 -5.51
C GLY A 371 -18.53 6.59 -5.59
N LEU A 372 -18.38 5.77 -4.53
CA LEU A 372 -19.01 4.45 -4.46
C LEU A 372 -20.54 4.53 -4.40
N VAL A 373 -21.10 5.45 -3.63
CA VAL A 373 -22.55 5.62 -3.52
C VAL A 373 -23.18 6.02 -4.86
N LEU A 374 -22.67 7.09 -5.48
CA LEU A 374 -23.18 7.56 -6.77
C LEU A 374 -22.95 6.54 -7.89
N GLY A 375 -21.77 5.93 -7.94
CA GLY A 375 -21.48 4.85 -8.89
C GLY A 375 -22.37 3.64 -8.69
N GLY A 376 -22.62 3.24 -7.44
CA GLY A 376 -23.55 2.15 -7.11
C GLY A 376 -24.98 2.44 -7.52
N VAL A 377 -25.45 3.66 -7.32
CA VAL A 377 -26.78 4.11 -7.81
C VAL A 377 -26.82 4.05 -9.33
N CYS A 378 -25.83 4.60 -10.04
CA CYS A 378 -25.75 4.52 -11.50
C CYS A 378 -25.75 3.06 -11.98
N TYR A 379 -24.95 2.20 -11.35
CA TYR A 379 -24.91 0.77 -11.69
C TYR A 379 -26.30 0.12 -11.55
N ALA A 380 -26.99 0.36 -10.43
CA ALA A 380 -28.31 -0.22 -10.18
C ALA A 380 -29.36 0.29 -11.17
N LEU A 381 -29.32 1.56 -11.54
CA LEU A 381 -30.26 2.14 -12.51
C LEU A 381 -30.00 1.61 -13.92
N PHE A 382 -28.75 1.60 -14.37
CA PHE A 382 -28.40 1.20 -15.73
C PHE A 382 -28.50 -0.31 -15.96
N SER A 383 -28.23 -1.13 -14.93
CA SER A 383 -28.44 -2.58 -15.03
C SER A 383 -29.92 -2.94 -15.16
N ARG A 384 -30.83 -2.22 -14.48
CA ARG A 384 -32.28 -2.41 -14.61
C ARG A 384 -32.82 -1.98 -15.99
N ALA A 385 -32.33 -0.85 -16.51
CA ALA A 385 -32.72 -0.34 -17.81
C ALA A 385 -32.31 -1.26 -18.97
N ARG A 386 -31.28 -2.07 -18.81
CA ARG A 386 -30.85 -3.06 -19.83
C ARG A 386 -31.55 -4.40 -19.70
N SER A 387 -32.19 -4.68 -18.58
CA SER A 387 -32.95 -5.91 -18.35
C SER A 387 -34.44 -5.76 -18.72
N ALA A 388 -34.89 -4.53 -18.92
CA ALA A 388 -36.25 -4.18 -19.39
C ALA A 388 -36.29 -3.95 -20.92
#